data_8ff6c8cd985b36a2e258b0c2b9f9aee3
#
_entry.id   8ff6c8cd985b36a2e258b0c2b9f9aee3
#
_cell.length_a   1.000
_cell.length_b   1.000
_cell.length_c   1.000
_cell.angle_alpha   90.00
_cell.angle_beta   90.00
_cell.angle_gamma   90.00
#
_symmetry.space_group_name_H-M   'P 1'
#
loop_
_entity.id
_entity.type
_entity.pdbx_description
1 polymer ?
#
loop_
_entity_poly.entity_id
_entity_poly.type
_entity_poly.pdbx_seq_one_letter_code
_entity_poly.pdbx_strand_id
1 'polypeptide(L)'
;MVGGVYTDGWAHINLGALESFFTPWHAILYGGSAALIAWMAALLLLCRQRAGWWSMPAGYGSGWVGAAVFTLGGVGDMVWHLLFGVEVGVEALVSPTHLLLLTGGVLMLTSPVRAALAHDRPRSHRWSAVLAVAGAVALAGFFLSYLSVFTNPAAREALIVIPHGAPGHDAAELLPVVGLGAYLVSTVLMVAPVLFLRRHRLLPIGSITVVVAAVALPPAVLTELEFWAPALSAVAAAALLDLAVTRRPSLSDVSLALSLPVVVWGGQLLGLALTGNLGWPPELWAGVMMLSALTAAGLVQTMTTTAQGRASSAASGSTALSGAPDSAAATPEPRSRTAQPGGPVRGSTTARPEPPG
;
A
#
# COMPACT_ATOMS: atom_id res chain seq x y z
N MET A 1 6.69 14.90 -0.96
CA MET A 1 5.42 14.69 -0.25
C MET A 1 5.62 13.91 1.04
N VAL A 2 5.88 12.59 1.07
CA VAL A 2 5.98 11.80 2.32
C VAL A 2 6.98 12.38 3.32
N GLY A 3 8.20 12.71 2.89
CA GLY A 3 9.17 13.40 3.75
C GLY A 3 8.64 14.75 4.28
N GLY A 4 7.86 15.49 3.47
CA GLY A 4 7.21 16.73 3.90
C GLY A 4 6.20 16.51 5.01
N VAL A 5 5.39 15.44 4.94
CA VAL A 5 4.44 15.06 6.02
C VAL A 5 5.18 14.82 7.34
N TYR A 6 6.29 14.08 7.31
CA TYR A 6 7.07 13.80 8.53
C TYR A 6 7.83 15.03 9.07
N THR A 7 8.34 15.89 8.19
CA THR A 7 8.97 17.15 8.63
C THR A 7 7.96 18.13 9.24
N ASP A 8 6.77 18.17 8.68
CA ASP A 8 5.67 18.99 9.20
C ASP A 8 5.17 18.44 10.55
N GLY A 9 4.91 17.14 10.65
CA GLY A 9 4.54 16.50 11.90
C GLY A 9 5.61 16.61 12.98
N TRP A 10 6.90 16.52 12.62
CA TRP A 10 7.99 16.76 13.55
C TRP A 10 7.94 18.19 14.10
N ALA A 11 7.68 19.19 13.25
CA ALA A 11 7.58 20.58 13.66
C ALA A 11 6.40 20.80 14.63
N HIS A 12 5.25 20.21 14.35
CA HIS A 12 4.08 20.27 15.24
C HIS A 12 4.36 19.64 16.62
N ILE A 13 5.14 18.56 16.69
CA ILE A 13 5.45 17.86 17.95
C ILE A 13 6.55 18.59 18.73
N ASN A 14 7.59 19.12 18.06
CA ASN A 14 8.84 19.51 18.73
C ASN A 14 9.05 21.04 18.82
N LEU A 15 8.38 21.85 17.98
CA LEU A 15 8.57 23.31 17.97
C LEU A 15 7.51 24.09 18.75
N GLY A 16 6.56 23.40 19.40
CA GLY A 16 5.46 24.03 20.13
C GLY A 16 4.35 24.56 19.21
N ALA A 17 3.51 25.47 19.74
CA ALA A 17 2.38 26.00 19.00
C ALA A 17 2.81 26.77 17.74
N LEU A 18 2.45 26.23 16.57
CA LEU A 18 2.60 26.94 15.30
C LEU A 18 1.44 27.95 15.19
N GLU A 19 1.76 29.25 15.08
CA GLU A 19 0.76 30.30 15.13
C GLU A 19 -0.03 30.47 13.81
N SER A 20 0.43 29.89 12.70
CA SER A 20 -0.20 30.04 11.40
C SER A 20 -0.07 28.81 10.51
N PHE A 21 -0.99 28.68 9.55
CA PHE A 21 -0.92 27.68 8.48
C PHE A 21 0.32 27.86 7.56
N PHE A 22 0.75 29.09 7.33
CA PHE A 22 1.85 29.39 6.39
C PHE A 22 3.22 29.20 7.05
N THR A 23 3.64 27.96 7.22
CA THR A 23 4.93 27.57 7.76
C THR A 23 5.88 27.04 6.69
N PRO A 24 7.21 27.07 6.89
CA PRO A 24 8.15 26.39 6.00
C PRO A 24 7.88 24.88 5.88
N TRP A 25 7.35 24.28 6.92
CA TRP A 25 7.07 22.85 7.00
C TRP A 25 5.90 22.46 6.10
N HIS A 26 4.78 23.18 6.15
CA HIS A 26 3.68 23.07 5.20
C HIS A 26 4.16 23.34 3.76
N ALA A 27 5.05 24.30 3.54
CA ALA A 27 5.59 24.56 2.21
C ALA A 27 6.38 23.35 1.65
N ILE A 28 7.13 22.62 2.47
CA ILE A 28 7.81 21.38 2.06
C ILE A 28 6.80 20.29 1.71
N LEU A 29 5.75 20.13 2.52
CA LEU A 29 4.68 19.16 2.28
C LEU A 29 3.95 19.44 0.96
N TYR A 30 3.42 20.65 0.81
CA TYR A 30 2.64 21.03 -0.38
C TYR A 30 3.52 21.18 -1.63
N GLY A 31 4.77 21.63 -1.49
CA GLY A 31 5.76 21.63 -2.58
C GLY A 31 6.08 20.24 -3.10
N GLY A 32 6.27 19.29 -2.18
CA GLY A 32 6.44 17.87 -2.54
C GLY A 32 5.23 17.25 -3.21
N SER A 33 4.02 17.66 -2.80
CA SER A 33 2.76 17.23 -3.43
C SER A 33 2.57 17.83 -4.81
N ALA A 34 2.86 19.12 -4.96
CA ALA A 34 2.84 19.82 -6.25
C ALA A 34 3.83 19.19 -7.25
N ALA A 35 5.04 18.82 -6.80
CA ALA A 35 6.01 18.11 -7.63
C ALA A 35 5.50 16.75 -8.10
N LEU A 36 4.81 15.99 -7.24
CA LEU A 36 4.19 14.71 -7.62
C LEU A 36 3.08 14.91 -8.64
N ILE A 37 2.21 15.90 -8.45
CA ILE A 37 1.13 16.24 -9.40
C ILE A 37 1.72 16.70 -10.74
N ALA A 38 2.76 17.53 -10.73
CA ALA A 38 3.46 17.97 -11.94
C ALA A 38 4.08 16.79 -12.69
N TRP A 39 4.68 15.82 -12.00
CA TRP A 39 5.17 14.58 -12.59
C TRP A 39 4.07 13.76 -13.25
N MET A 40 2.93 13.60 -12.58
CA MET A 40 1.76 12.92 -13.14
C MET A 40 1.21 13.65 -14.36
N ALA A 41 1.22 15.00 -14.35
CA ALA A 41 0.83 15.82 -15.51
C ALA A 41 1.80 15.63 -16.70
N ALA A 42 3.10 15.60 -16.44
CA ALA A 42 4.10 15.32 -17.47
C ALA A 42 3.88 13.94 -18.11
N LEU A 43 3.64 12.89 -17.30
CA LEU A 43 3.32 11.55 -17.82
C LEU A 43 2.03 11.55 -18.65
N LEU A 44 0.98 12.27 -18.22
CA LEU A 44 -0.26 12.40 -18.96
C LEU A 44 -0.03 13.09 -20.31
N LEU A 45 0.71 14.19 -20.34
CA LEU A 45 1.03 14.91 -21.58
C LEU A 45 1.81 14.04 -22.54
N LEU A 46 2.85 13.32 -22.07
CA LEU A 46 3.61 12.39 -22.89
C LEU A 46 2.75 11.24 -23.43
N CYS A 47 1.82 10.72 -22.64
CA CYS A 47 0.86 9.71 -23.08
C CYS A 47 -0.04 10.24 -24.19
N ARG A 48 -0.60 11.44 -24.02
CA ARG A 48 -1.47 12.10 -24.99
C ARG A 48 -0.77 12.42 -26.30
N GLN A 49 0.49 12.85 -26.24
CA GLN A 49 1.30 13.09 -27.44
C GLN A 49 1.54 11.82 -28.26
N ARG A 50 1.67 10.65 -27.61
CA ARG A 50 1.97 9.37 -28.26
C ARG A 50 0.74 8.59 -28.70
N ALA A 51 -0.36 8.68 -27.97
CA ALA A 51 -1.53 7.81 -28.11
C ALA A 51 -2.86 8.58 -28.31
N GLY A 52 -2.82 9.91 -28.42
CA GLY A 52 -3.99 10.77 -28.66
C GLY A 52 -4.55 11.43 -27.41
N TRP A 53 -5.30 12.50 -27.59
CA TRP A 53 -5.78 13.42 -26.53
C TRP A 53 -6.58 12.76 -25.40
N TRP A 54 -7.31 11.71 -25.72
CA TRP A 54 -8.15 10.98 -24.74
C TRP A 54 -7.39 9.89 -23.98
N SER A 55 -6.11 9.67 -24.30
CA SER A 55 -5.30 8.64 -23.68
C SER A 55 -4.90 9.01 -22.26
N MET A 56 -4.98 8.03 -21.36
CA MET A 56 -4.57 8.12 -19.96
C MET A 56 -3.50 7.06 -19.68
N PRO A 57 -2.42 7.37 -18.97
CA PRO A 57 -1.46 6.35 -18.53
C PRO A 57 -2.17 5.27 -17.70
N ALA A 58 -1.96 4.01 -18.06
CA ALA A 58 -2.56 2.88 -17.35
C ALA A 58 -2.27 2.96 -15.84
N GLY A 59 -3.29 2.79 -15.00
CA GLY A 59 -3.18 2.84 -13.54
C GLY A 59 -3.17 4.23 -12.90
N TYR A 60 -3.12 5.32 -13.69
CA TYR A 60 -3.04 6.68 -13.14
C TYR A 60 -4.39 7.41 -13.01
N GLY A 61 -5.50 6.84 -13.53
CA GLY A 61 -6.82 7.49 -13.46
C GLY A 61 -7.25 7.82 -12.03
N SER A 62 -7.20 6.84 -11.12
CA SER A 62 -7.50 7.07 -9.70
C SER A 62 -6.45 7.94 -8.99
N GLY A 63 -5.23 8.03 -9.51
CA GLY A 63 -4.23 8.97 -9.03
C GLY A 63 -4.64 10.43 -9.28
N TRP A 64 -5.29 10.73 -10.41
CA TRP A 64 -5.84 12.06 -10.69
C TRP A 64 -7.02 12.40 -9.79
N VAL A 65 -7.87 11.41 -9.47
CA VAL A 65 -8.90 11.58 -8.42
C VAL A 65 -8.22 11.88 -7.09
N GLY A 66 -7.14 11.15 -6.77
CA GLY A 66 -6.32 11.40 -5.59
C GLY A 66 -5.74 12.82 -5.54
N ALA A 67 -5.24 13.34 -6.66
CA ALA A 67 -4.74 14.70 -6.74
C ALA A 67 -5.84 15.75 -6.46
N ALA A 68 -7.04 15.54 -6.98
CA ALA A 68 -8.18 16.41 -6.70
C ALA A 68 -8.58 16.35 -5.22
N VAL A 69 -8.69 15.14 -4.64
CA VAL A 69 -9.03 14.93 -3.23
C VAL A 69 -7.97 15.54 -2.32
N PHE A 70 -6.66 15.36 -2.63
CA PHE A 70 -5.58 15.95 -1.87
C PHE A 70 -5.59 17.48 -1.91
N THR A 71 -5.85 18.07 -3.08
CA THR A 71 -5.94 19.53 -3.24
C THR A 71 -7.13 20.09 -2.46
N LEU A 72 -8.30 19.42 -2.52
CA LEU A 72 -9.47 19.80 -1.72
C LEU A 72 -9.18 19.67 -0.22
N GLY A 73 -8.49 18.57 0.18
CA GLY A 73 -8.02 18.38 1.55
C GLY A 73 -7.13 19.53 2.01
N GLY A 74 -6.15 19.93 1.20
CA GLY A 74 -5.22 21.00 1.55
C GLY A 74 -5.87 22.39 1.65
N VAL A 75 -6.81 22.71 0.76
CA VAL A 75 -7.59 23.95 0.87
C VAL A 75 -8.51 23.88 2.10
N GLY A 76 -9.14 22.73 2.33
CA GLY A 76 -9.98 22.50 3.51
C GLY A 76 -9.19 22.61 4.81
N ASP A 77 -7.97 22.11 4.82
CA ASP A 77 -7.05 22.14 5.94
C ASP A 77 -6.64 23.59 6.30
N MET A 78 -6.31 24.38 5.29
CA MET A 78 -6.08 25.80 5.49
C MET A 78 -7.30 26.51 6.13
N VAL A 79 -8.51 26.24 5.60
CA VAL A 79 -9.75 26.82 6.16
C VAL A 79 -9.99 26.31 7.58
N TRP A 80 -9.75 25.03 7.84
CA TRP A 80 -9.90 24.41 9.15
C TRP A 80 -9.02 25.10 10.20
N HIS A 81 -7.74 25.28 9.91
CA HIS A 81 -6.80 25.97 10.79
C HIS A 81 -7.15 27.44 11.01
N LEU A 82 -7.71 28.11 10.00
CA LEU A 82 -8.16 29.50 10.15
C LEU A 82 -9.41 29.64 11.04
N LEU A 83 -10.28 28.61 11.08
CA LEU A 83 -11.53 28.64 11.86
C LEU A 83 -11.37 28.07 13.26
N PHE A 84 -10.59 27.02 13.43
CA PHE A 84 -10.49 26.22 14.66
C PHE A 84 -9.11 26.32 15.35
N GLY A 85 -8.14 26.92 14.68
CA GLY A 85 -6.75 26.94 15.14
C GLY A 85 -5.97 25.69 14.71
N VAL A 86 -4.70 25.66 15.10
CA VAL A 86 -3.79 24.55 14.80
C VAL A 86 -3.95 23.47 15.89
N GLU A 87 -4.35 22.27 15.49
CA GLU A 87 -4.50 21.11 16.37
C GLU A 87 -3.12 20.53 16.75
N VAL A 88 -2.95 20.07 17.97
CA VAL A 88 -1.65 19.61 18.51
C VAL A 88 -1.64 18.15 18.93
N GLY A 89 -2.80 17.50 19.06
CA GLY A 89 -2.93 16.15 19.58
C GLY A 89 -3.28 15.11 18.51
N VAL A 90 -3.80 13.98 18.96
CA VAL A 90 -4.27 12.88 18.09
C VAL A 90 -5.38 13.36 17.16
N GLU A 91 -6.19 14.32 17.59
CA GLU A 91 -7.25 14.96 16.80
C GLU A 91 -6.73 15.53 15.47
N ALA A 92 -5.51 16.09 15.45
CA ALA A 92 -4.87 16.55 14.22
C ALA A 92 -4.77 15.45 13.16
N LEU A 93 -4.44 14.21 13.56
CA LEU A 93 -4.27 13.09 12.64
C LEU A 93 -5.60 12.56 12.10
N VAL A 94 -6.72 12.79 12.79
CA VAL A 94 -8.04 12.25 12.41
C VAL A 94 -9.03 13.33 11.96
N SER A 95 -8.60 14.58 11.83
CA SER A 95 -9.45 15.65 11.30
C SER A 95 -9.93 15.30 9.86
N PRO A 96 -11.13 15.72 9.48
CA PRO A 96 -11.68 15.38 8.15
C PRO A 96 -10.77 15.84 7.00
N THR A 97 -10.12 16.97 7.13
CA THR A 97 -9.23 17.55 6.12
C THR A 97 -7.95 16.72 5.98
N HIS A 98 -7.35 16.30 7.09
CA HIS A 98 -6.18 15.42 7.08
C HIS A 98 -6.52 14.02 6.55
N LEU A 99 -7.70 13.46 6.80
CA LEU A 99 -8.14 12.19 6.19
C LEU A 99 -8.34 12.30 4.67
N LEU A 100 -8.74 13.48 4.15
CA LEU A 100 -8.73 13.74 2.71
C LEU A 100 -7.30 13.78 2.15
N LEU A 101 -6.36 14.43 2.86
CA LEU A 101 -4.95 14.44 2.49
C LEU A 101 -4.36 13.02 2.47
N LEU A 102 -4.65 12.19 3.48
CA LEU A 102 -4.26 10.78 3.51
C LEU A 102 -4.83 10.03 2.29
N THR A 103 -6.14 10.11 2.08
CA THR A 103 -6.82 9.40 1.00
C THR A 103 -6.27 9.80 -0.37
N GLY A 104 -6.18 11.11 -0.62
CA GLY A 104 -5.65 11.65 -1.87
C GLY A 104 -4.19 11.24 -2.08
N GLY A 105 -3.36 11.33 -1.04
CA GLY A 105 -1.96 10.93 -1.05
C GLY A 105 -1.76 9.45 -1.37
N VAL A 106 -2.51 8.54 -0.74
CA VAL A 106 -2.47 7.11 -1.02
C VAL A 106 -2.90 6.81 -2.45
N LEU A 107 -3.96 7.46 -2.96
CA LEU A 107 -4.40 7.29 -4.34
C LEU A 107 -3.34 7.75 -5.35
N MET A 108 -2.64 8.85 -5.10
CA MET A 108 -1.54 9.31 -5.94
C MET A 108 -0.34 8.35 -5.88
N LEU A 109 0.16 8.06 -4.67
CA LEU A 109 1.36 7.24 -4.45
C LEU A 109 1.22 5.81 -5.01
N THR A 110 0.03 5.23 -4.97
CA THR A 110 -0.22 3.87 -5.47
C THR A 110 -0.44 3.78 -6.99
N SER A 111 -0.37 4.90 -7.74
CA SER A 111 -0.48 4.88 -9.21
C SER A 111 0.55 3.98 -9.92
N PRO A 112 1.85 3.98 -9.54
CA PRO A 112 2.82 3.07 -10.15
C PRO A 112 2.52 1.59 -9.88
N VAL A 113 1.90 1.26 -8.73
CA VAL A 113 1.45 -0.13 -8.44
C VAL A 113 0.37 -0.54 -9.43
N ARG A 114 -0.65 0.29 -9.59
CA ARG A 114 -1.75 0.01 -10.55
C ARG A 114 -1.24 -0.07 -11.97
N ALA A 115 -0.27 0.79 -12.34
CA ALA A 115 0.40 0.72 -13.63
C ALA A 115 1.16 -0.61 -13.81
N ALA A 116 1.88 -1.06 -12.79
CA ALA A 116 2.60 -2.33 -12.82
C ALA A 116 1.66 -3.54 -12.97
N LEU A 117 0.47 -3.47 -12.34
CA LEU A 117 -0.56 -4.52 -12.45
C LEU A 117 -1.29 -4.52 -13.80
N ALA A 118 -1.36 -3.35 -14.47
CA ALA A 118 -2.02 -3.23 -15.78
C ALA A 118 -1.14 -3.67 -16.96
N HIS A 119 0.17 -3.92 -16.74
CA HIS A 119 1.10 -4.32 -17.79
C HIS A 119 1.45 -5.81 -17.69
N ASP A 120 1.54 -6.50 -18.85
CA ASP A 120 1.94 -7.92 -18.93
C ASP A 120 3.41 -8.19 -18.56
N ARG A 121 4.20 -7.12 -18.39
CA ARG A 121 5.63 -7.21 -18.05
C ARG A 121 5.93 -6.67 -16.65
N PRO A 122 5.53 -7.35 -15.57
CA PRO A 122 5.67 -6.84 -14.21
C PRO A 122 7.14 -6.66 -13.76
N ARG A 123 8.11 -7.35 -14.42
CA ARG A 123 9.52 -7.28 -14.00
C ARG A 123 10.16 -5.91 -14.13
N SER A 124 9.83 -5.14 -15.19
CA SER A 124 10.38 -3.81 -15.41
C SER A 124 9.85 -2.75 -14.42
N HIS A 125 8.70 -3.01 -13.81
CA HIS A 125 8.02 -2.06 -12.92
C HIS A 125 8.07 -2.46 -11.43
N ARG A 126 8.82 -3.52 -11.07
CA ARG A 126 8.83 -4.05 -9.69
C ARG A 126 9.29 -3.02 -8.67
N TRP A 127 10.41 -2.36 -8.91
CA TRP A 127 10.94 -1.37 -7.98
C TRP A 127 10.07 -0.12 -7.86
N SER A 128 9.48 0.36 -8.96
CA SER A 128 8.52 1.47 -8.89
C SER A 128 7.28 1.10 -8.07
N ALA A 129 6.82 -0.15 -8.17
CA ALA A 129 5.72 -0.64 -7.34
C ALA A 129 6.11 -0.77 -5.85
N VAL A 130 7.31 -1.28 -5.55
CA VAL A 130 7.82 -1.37 -4.17
C VAL A 130 7.93 0.00 -3.52
N LEU A 131 8.55 0.97 -4.21
CA LEU A 131 8.70 2.34 -3.70
C LEU A 131 7.35 3.05 -3.54
N ALA A 132 6.40 2.80 -4.45
CA ALA A 132 5.05 3.32 -4.36
C ALA A 132 4.30 2.75 -3.14
N VAL A 133 4.41 1.44 -2.91
CA VAL A 133 3.85 0.78 -1.71
C VAL A 133 4.52 1.30 -0.45
N ALA A 134 5.84 1.38 -0.41
CA ALA A 134 6.59 1.90 0.72
C ALA A 134 6.20 3.35 1.05
N GLY A 135 6.04 4.20 0.03
CA GLY A 135 5.57 5.58 0.22
C GLY A 135 4.14 5.65 0.77
N ALA A 136 3.23 4.81 0.28
CA ALA A 136 1.86 4.75 0.78
C ALA A 136 1.80 4.22 2.22
N VAL A 137 2.64 3.21 2.55
CA VAL A 137 2.77 2.65 3.90
C VAL A 137 3.36 3.69 4.86
N ALA A 138 4.40 4.42 4.45
CA ALA A 138 4.97 5.49 5.27
C ALA A 138 3.94 6.60 5.52
N LEU A 139 3.17 7.01 4.49
CA LEU A 139 2.10 7.99 4.67
C LEU A 139 1.02 7.49 5.64
N ALA A 140 0.54 6.25 5.48
CA ALA A 140 -0.42 5.65 6.42
C ALA A 140 0.18 5.51 7.82
N GLY A 141 1.47 5.17 7.92
CA GLY A 141 2.21 5.07 9.18
C GLY A 141 2.30 6.40 9.93
N PHE A 142 2.37 7.54 9.22
CA PHE A 142 2.29 8.87 9.84
C PHE A 142 0.95 9.07 10.55
N PHE A 143 -0.16 8.80 9.86
CA PHE A 143 -1.50 8.95 10.43
C PHE A 143 -1.80 7.96 11.57
N LEU A 144 -1.05 6.87 11.64
CA LEU A 144 -1.12 5.87 12.70
C LEU A 144 0.07 5.97 13.68
N SER A 145 0.81 7.09 13.68
CA SER A 145 2.02 7.24 14.48
C SER A 145 1.79 7.09 15.99
N TYR A 146 0.61 7.46 16.48
CA TYR A 146 0.18 7.23 17.88
C TYR A 146 0.04 5.73 18.25
N LEU A 147 -0.03 4.84 17.25
CA LEU A 147 0.00 3.38 17.38
C LEU A 147 1.24 2.77 16.71
N SER A 148 2.33 3.51 16.57
CA SER A 148 3.58 2.99 16.04
C SER A 148 4.49 2.48 17.14
N VAL A 149 5.08 1.30 16.96
CA VAL A 149 6.11 0.75 17.86
C VAL A 149 7.34 1.67 17.96
N PHE A 150 7.59 2.48 16.93
CA PHE A 150 8.76 3.34 16.82
C PHE A 150 8.55 4.77 17.36
N THR A 151 7.40 5.03 17.98
CA THR A 151 7.08 6.27 18.71
C THR A 151 6.53 5.97 20.10
N ASN A 152 6.11 4.72 20.36
CA ASN A 152 5.48 4.30 21.61
C ASN A 152 6.54 3.79 22.62
N PRO A 153 6.62 4.35 23.83
CA PRO A 153 7.63 3.97 24.81
C PRO A 153 7.30 2.66 25.57
N ALA A 154 6.15 2.03 25.37
CA ALA A 154 5.67 0.93 26.19
C ALA A 154 6.68 -0.19 26.41
N ALA A 155 7.39 -0.63 25.36
CA ALA A 155 8.38 -1.69 25.48
C ALA A 155 9.66 -1.26 26.23
N ARG A 156 9.86 0.05 26.45
CA ARG A 156 10.98 0.63 27.22
C ARG A 156 10.64 0.81 28.69
N GLU A 157 9.38 0.93 29.02
CA GLU A 157 8.91 1.12 30.38
C GLU A 157 8.80 -0.21 31.12
N ALA A 158 9.26 -0.23 32.37
CA ALA A 158 9.08 -1.39 33.23
C ALA A 158 7.61 -1.61 33.55
N LEU A 159 7.16 -2.85 33.50
CA LEU A 159 5.79 -3.19 33.82
C LEU A 159 5.51 -2.92 35.31
N ILE A 160 4.54 -2.06 35.58
CA ILE A 160 4.05 -1.79 36.95
C ILE A 160 2.89 -2.73 37.23
N VAL A 161 3.11 -3.71 38.11
CA VAL A 161 2.08 -4.68 38.46
C VAL A 161 1.26 -4.17 39.67
N ILE A 162 0.01 -3.79 39.41
CA ILE A 162 -0.96 -3.41 40.43
C ILE A 162 -2.06 -4.50 40.46
N PRO A 163 -2.42 -5.06 41.62
CA PRO A 163 -3.47 -6.08 41.70
C PRO A 163 -4.79 -5.59 41.12
N HIS A 164 -5.52 -6.48 40.45
CA HIS A 164 -6.85 -6.18 39.92
C HIS A 164 -7.79 -5.66 41.00
N GLY A 165 -8.51 -4.57 40.72
CA GLY A 165 -9.40 -3.89 41.66
C GLY A 165 -8.70 -2.95 42.66
N ALA A 166 -7.36 -2.86 42.68
CA ALA A 166 -6.67 -1.88 43.48
C ALA A 166 -6.60 -0.50 42.72
N PRO A 167 -6.58 0.61 43.47
CA PRO A 167 -6.47 1.94 42.86
C PRO A 167 -5.22 2.04 41.95
N GLY A 168 -5.42 2.55 40.74
CA GLY A 168 -4.33 2.73 39.75
C GLY A 168 -4.09 1.51 38.83
N HIS A 169 -4.78 0.38 39.00
CA HIS A 169 -4.64 -0.78 38.13
C HIS A 169 -4.85 -0.42 36.64
N ASP A 170 -6.00 0.18 36.32
CA ASP A 170 -6.34 0.51 34.93
C ASP A 170 -5.34 1.48 34.29
N ALA A 171 -4.82 2.44 35.06
CA ALA A 171 -3.80 3.37 34.60
C ALA A 171 -2.45 2.68 34.33
N ALA A 172 -2.08 1.71 35.16
CA ALA A 172 -0.85 0.93 34.98
C ALA A 172 -0.92 0.01 33.76
N GLU A 173 -2.10 -0.54 33.43
CA GLU A 173 -2.32 -1.43 32.29
C GLU A 173 -2.42 -0.66 30.94
N LEU A 174 -2.73 0.63 30.96
CA LEU A 174 -2.99 1.40 29.74
C LEU A 174 -1.81 1.41 28.79
N LEU A 175 -0.61 1.71 29.28
CA LEU A 175 0.59 1.81 28.45
C LEU A 175 1.01 0.46 27.83
N PRO A 176 1.07 -0.66 28.57
CA PRO A 176 1.30 -1.98 27.99
C PRO A 176 0.26 -2.37 26.92
N VAL A 177 -1.04 -2.13 27.18
CA VAL A 177 -2.13 -2.45 26.25
C VAL A 177 -2.00 -1.65 24.95
N VAL A 178 -1.74 -0.34 25.03
CA VAL A 178 -1.49 0.50 23.85
C VAL A 178 -0.24 0.01 23.12
N GLY A 179 0.81 -0.37 23.83
CA GLY A 179 2.02 -0.96 23.27
C GLY A 179 1.74 -2.25 22.48
N LEU A 180 0.98 -3.18 23.04
CA LEU A 180 0.54 -4.39 22.33
C LEU A 180 -0.24 -4.04 21.05
N GLY A 181 -1.16 -3.08 21.12
CA GLY A 181 -1.89 -2.56 19.97
C GLY A 181 -0.96 -1.99 18.90
N ALA A 182 0.06 -1.24 19.30
CA ALA A 182 1.06 -0.67 18.39
C ALA A 182 1.82 -1.75 17.61
N TYR A 183 2.21 -2.86 18.25
CA TYR A 183 2.84 -4.00 17.56
C TYR A 183 1.89 -4.64 16.55
N LEU A 184 0.60 -4.81 16.88
CA LEU A 184 -0.36 -5.43 15.96
C LEU A 184 -0.64 -4.53 14.75
N VAL A 185 -0.85 -3.24 14.95
CA VAL A 185 -1.06 -2.26 13.86
C VAL A 185 0.19 -2.19 12.96
N SER A 186 1.37 -2.05 13.55
CA SER A 186 2.63 -2.04 12.80
C SER A 186 2.87 -3.35 12.05
N THR A 187 2.44 -4.50 12.60
CA THR A 187 2.48 -5.80 11.90
C THR A 187 1.60 -5.79 10.66
N VAL A 188 0.38 -5.26 10.74
CA VAL A 188 -0.53 -5.16 9.58
C VAL A 188 0.08 -4.25 8.51
N LEU A 189 0.60 -3.09 8.90
CA LEU A 189 1.24 -2.13 7.99
C LEU A 189 2.46 -2.71 7.26
N MET A 190 3.15 -3.66 7.87
CA MET A 190 4.33 -4.32 7.30
C MET A 190 3.97 -5.56 6.47
N VAL A 191 3.14 -6.46 7.03
CA VAL A 191 2.87 -7.77 6.45
C VAL A 191 1.94 -7.69 5.24
N ALA A 192 0.86 -6.92 5.32
CA ALA A 192 -0.12 -6.85 4.24
C ALA A 192 0.49 -6.37 2.90
N PRO A 193 1.30 -5.29 2.85
CA PRO A 193 1.95 -4.86 1.61
C PRO A 193 2.99 -5.85 1.10
N VAL A 194 3.76 -6.53 1.97
CA VAL A 194 4.73 -7.56 1.56
C VAL A 194 4.01 -8.74 0.91
N LEU A 195 2.93 -9.23 1.51
CA LEU A 195 2.09 -10.30 0.93
C LEU A 195 1.46 -9.87 -0.39
N PHE A 196 0.96 -8.64 -0.46
CA PHE A 196 0.41 -8.06 -1.69
C PHE A 196 1.44 -8.07 -2.82
N LEU A 197 2.62 -7.51 -2.59
CA LEU A 197 3.70 -7.47 -3.58
C LEU A 197 4.12 -8.88 -4.03
N ARG A 198 4.21 -9.81 -3.09
CA ARG A 198 4.57 -11.20 -3.36
C ARG A 198 3.54 -11.89 -4.26
N ARG A 199 2.26 -11.80 -3.93
CA ARG A 199 1.16 -12.41 -4.70
C ARG A 199 1.08 -11.90 -6.13
N HIS A 200 1.40 -10.63 -6.32
CA HIS A 200 1.44 -10.02 -7.65
C HIS A 200 2.80 -10.14 -8.35
N ARG A 201 3.74 -10.95 -7.80
CA ARG A 201 5.10 -11.16 -8.33
C ARG A 201 5.91 -9.85 -8.46
N LEU A 202 5.60 -8.87 -7.62
CA LEU A 202 6.23 -7.54 -7.56
C LEU A 202 7.23 -7.42 -6.41
N LEU A 203 7.74 -8.54 -5.85
CA LEU A 203 8.65 -8.57 -4.72
C LEU A 203 10.09 -8.91 -5.19
N PRO A 204 10.90 -7.93 -5.68
CA PRO A 204 12.34 -8.13 -5.89
C PRO A 204 13.08 -8.23 -4.57
N ILE A 205 14.35 -8.68 -4.62
CA ILE A 205 15.27 -8.69 -3.46
C ILE A 205 15.37 -7.28 -2.88
N GLY A 206 15.37 -7.15 -1.55
CA GLY A 206 15.41 -5.86 -0.86
C GLY A 206 14.03 -5.23 -0.57
N SER A 207 12.96 -5.80 -1.11
CA SER A 207 11.61 -5.24 -0.95
C SER A 207 11.09 -5.29 0.47
N ILE A 208 11.35 -6.38 1.20
CA ILE A 208 10.95 -6.53 2.61
C ILE A 208 11.66 -5.45 3.43
N THR A 209 12.96 -5.31 3.20
CA THR A 209 13.79 -4.28 3.85
C THR A 209 13.22 -2.87 3.61
N VAL A 210 12.87 -2.53 2.37
CA VAL A 210 12.33 -1.21 2.01
C VAL A 210 10.96 -0.96 2.66
N VAL A 211 10.07 -1.96 2.69
CA VAL A 211 8.76 -1.83 3.35
C VAL A 211 8.92 -1.67 4.85
N VAL A 212 9.78 -2.48 5.50
CA VAL A 212 10.06 -2.34 6.94
C VAL A 212 10.73 -1.01 7.26
N ALA A 213 11.68 -0.56 6.43
CA ALA A 213 12.30 0.76 6.58
C ALA A 213 11.26 1.90 6.50
N ALA A 214 10.27 1.78 5.61
CA ALA A 214 9.18 2.75 5.49
C ALA A 214 8.23 2.78 6.71
N VAL A 215 8.13 1.66 7.45
CA VAL A 215 7.37 1.58 8.71
C VAL A 215 8.19 2.08 9.89
N ALA A 216 9.52 1.81 9.91
CA ALA A 216 10.34 2.00 11.10
C ALA A 216 11.06 3.35 11.16
N LEU A 217 11.65 3.80 10.03
CA LEU A 217 12.56 4.96 10.06
C LEU A 217 11.81 6.31 10.11
N PRO A 218 10.74 6.55 9.34
CA PRO A 218 10.10 7.86 9.37
C PRO A 218 9.48 8.21 10.72
N PRO A 219 8.80 7.29 11.47
CA PRO A 219 8.31 7.58 12.81
C PRO A 219 9.41 7.94 13.81
N ALA A 220 10.61 7.34 13.69
CA ALA A 220 11.73 7.67 14.57
C ALA A 220 12.18 9.14 14.43
N VAL A 221 11.95 9.78 13.29
CA VAL A 221 12.23 11.22 13.10
C VAL A 221 11.32 12.09 13.97
N LEU A 222 10.07 11.69 14.18
CA LEU A 222 9.09 12.44 14.99
C LEU A 222 9.53 12.57 16.45
N THR A 223 10.32 11.62 16.96
CA THR A 223 10.85 11.54 18.31
C THR A 223 12.33 11.94 18.37
N GLU A 224 12.80 12.80 17.48
CA GLU A 224 14.19 13.26 17.42
C GLU A 224 15.21 12.10 17.40
N LEU A 225 14.83 11.01 16.76
CA LEU A 225 15.61 9.76 16.66
C LEU A 225 15.80 9.03 18.00
N GLU A 226 15.01 9.29 19.02
CA GLU A 226 15.08 8.56 20.30
C GLU A 226 14.97 7.03 20.10
N PHE A 227 14.22 6.58 19.08
CA PHE A 227 14.02 5.18 18.72
C PHE A 227 14.94 4.71 17.57
N TRP A 228 16.07 5.38 17.31
CA TRP A 228 16.94 5.03 16.18
C TRP A 228 17.49 3.60 16.25
N ALA A 229 17.92 3.14 17.42
CA ALA A 229 18.52 1.82 17.59
C ALA A 229 17.52 0.67 17.33
N PRO A 230 16.32 0.63 17.95
CA PRO A 230 15.29 -0.36 17.64
C PRO A 230 14.81 -0.27 16.18
N ALA A 231 14.73 0.93 15.59
CA ALA A 231 14.34 1.09 14.19
C ALA A 231 15.38 0.49 13.23
N LEU A 232 16.67 0.79 13.43
CA LEU A 232 17.75 0.22 12.61
C LEU A 232 17.90 -1.30 12.81
N SER A 233 17.71 -1.79 14.03
CA SER A 233 17.76 -3.24 14.31
C SER A 233 16.61 -3.99 13.63
N ALA A 234 15.41 -3.40 13.59
CA ALA A 234 14.27 -3.94 12.83
C ALA A 234 14.56 -4.00 11.32
N VAL A 235 15.14 -2.93 10.75
CA VAL A 235 15.52 -2.87 9.33
C VAL A 235 16.63 -3.88 9.01
N ALA A 236 17.64 -4.02 9.89
CA ALA A 236 18.69 -5.01 9.73
C ALA A 236 18.14 -6.44 9.77
N ALA A 237 17.23 -6.73 10.70
CA ALA A 237 16.54 -8.02 10.78
C ALA A 237 15.71 -8.30 9.50
N ALA A 238 15.03 -7.30 8.97
CA ALA A 238 14.31 -7.39 7.70
C ALA A 238 15.26 -7.68 6.52
N ALA A 239 16.45 -7.09 6.49
CA ALA A 239 17.45 -7.34 5.46
C ALA A 239 17.97 -8.79 5.51
N LEU A 240 18.18 -9.34 6.70
CA LEU A 240 18.53 -10.74 6.88
C LEU A 240 17.42 -11.68 6.40
N LEU A 241 16.17 -11.35 6.70
CA LEU A 241 15.02 -12.10 6.20
C LEU A 241 14.89 -12.02 4.67
N ASP A 242 15.06 -10.86 4.08
CA ASP A 242 15.07 -10.66 2.62
C ASP A 242 16.09 -11.60 1.95
N LEU A 243 17.31 -11.64 2.49
CA LEU A 243 18.37 -12.52 2.02
C LEU A 243 18.02 -14.01 2.19
N ALA A 244 17.37 -14.39 3.29
CA ALA A 244 16.93 -15.76 3.54
C ALA A 244 15.80 -16.19 2.57
N VAL A 245 14.84 -15.30 2.33
CA VAL A 245 13.72 -15.54 1.38
C VAL A 245 14.23 -15.73 -0.03
N THR A 246 15.22 -14.95 -0.47
CA THR A 246 15.80 -15.10 -1.81
C THR A 246 16.52 -16.41 -2.03
N ARG A 247 17.11 -16.98 -0.95
CA ARG A 247 17.76 -18.30 -0.98
C ARG A 247 16.77 -19.45 -0.90
N ARG A 248 15.49 -19.19 -0.55
CA ARG A 248 14.42 -20.19 -0.42
C ARG A 248 13.19 -19.78 -1.21
N PRO A 249 13.21 -19.85 -2.55
CA PRO A 249 12.09 -19.39 -3.39
C PRO A 249 10.80 -20.22 -3.19
N SER A 250 10.89 -21.42 -2.63
CA SER A 250 9.76 -22.30 -2.30
C SER A 250 9.06 -21.95 -0.97
N LEU A 251 9.50 -20.92 -0.26
CA LEU A 251 8.88 -20.50 1.00
C LEU A 251 7.40 -20.14 0.76
N SER A 252 6.48 -20.72 1.55
CA SER A 252 5.05 -20.44 1.42
C SER A 252 4.70 -19.01 1.89
N ASP A 253 3.53 -18.50 1.47
CA ASP A 253 3.03 -17.21 1.98
C ASP A 253 2.81 -17.25 3.50
N VAL A 254 2.33 -18.38 4.02
CA VAL A 254 2.14 -18.59 5.47
C VAL A 254 3.48 -18.52 6.21
N SER A 255 4.51 -19.25 5.71
CA SER A 255 5.82 -19.23 6.33
C SER A 255 6.45 -17.84 6.33
N LEU A 256 6.30 -17.09 5.22
CA LEU A 256 6.76 -15.70 5.17
C LEU A 256 6.00 -14.82 6.16
N ALA A 257 4.67 -14.93 6.18
CA ALA A 257 3.82 -14.13 7.07
C ALA A 257 4.14 -14.37 8.55
N LEU A 258 4.37 -15.63 8.94
CA LEU A 258 4.75 -15.98 10.32
C LEU A 258 6.15 -15.48 10.67
N SER A 259 7.13 -15.65 9.77
CA SER A 259 8.53 -15.29 10.04
C SER A 259 8.77 -13.79 10.05
N LEU A 260 8.05 -13.01 9.22
CA LEU A 260 8.30 -11.58 9.08
C LEU A 260 8.14 -10.80 10.39
N PRO A 261 7.01 -10.85 11.12
CA PRO A 261 6.89 -10.14 12.39
C PRO A 261 7.82 -10.71 13.48
N VAL A 262 8.01 -12.03 13.55
CA VAL A 262 8.89 -12.63 14.55
C VAL A 262 10.33 -12.12 14.38
N VAL A 263 10.84 -12.10 13.16
CA VAL A 263 12.22 -11.66 12.87
C VAL A 263 12.37 -10.15 13.09
N VAL A 264 11.41 -9.35 12.59
CA VAL A 264 11.48 -7.88 12.69
C VAL A 264 11.31 -7.41 14.13
N TRP A 265 10.32 -7.95 14.86
CA TRP A 265 10.10 -7.58 16.26
C TRP A 265 11.19 -8.15 17.17
N GLY A 266 11.70 -9.35 16.89
CA GLY A 266 12.87 -9.87 17.55
C GLY A 266 14.10 -8.95 17.39
N GLY A 267 14.33 -8.44 16.18
CA GLY A 267 15.38 -7.45 15.90
C GLY A 267 15.15 -6.12 16.63
N GLN A 268 13.93 -5.60 16.62
CA GLN A 268 13.56 -4.36 17.31
C GLN A 268 13.77 -4.47 18.84
N LEU A 269 13.26 -5.55 19.44
CA LEU A 269 13.41 -5.83 20.88
C LEU A 269 14.89 -6.07 21.26
N LEU A 270 15.66 -6.74 20.39
CA LEU A 270 17.09 -6.88 20.57
C LEU A 270 17.78 -5.51 20.54
N GLY A 271 17.39 -4.61 19.65
CA GLY A 271 17.91 -3.24 19.62
C GLY A 271 17.65 -2.48 20.94
N LEU A 272 16.45 -2.64 21.54
CA LEU A 272 16.14 -2.11 22.85
C LEU A 272 17.00 -2.76 23.95
N ALA A 273 17.16 -4.07 23.92
CA ALA A 273 17.98 -4.80 24.92
C ALA A 273 19.45 -4.38 24.86
N LEU A 274 20.03 -4.28 23.66
CA LEU A 274 21.43 -3.88 23.47
C LEU A 274 21.72 -2.44 23.91
N THR A 275 20.72 -1.57 23.91
CA THR A 275 20.83 -0.19 24.41
C THR A 275 20.42 -0.06 25.88
N GLY A 276 20.08 -1.16 26.56
CA GLY A 276 19.63 -1.14 27.96
C GLY A 276 18.23 -0.54 28.17
N ASN A 277 17.45 -0.42 27.10
CA ASN A 277 16.14 0.23 27.11
C ASN A 277 14.96 -0.75 27.00
N LEU A 278 15.15 -2.06 27.16
CA LEU A 278 14.07 -3.03 27.17
C LEU A 278 13.50 -3.17 28.59
N GLY A 279 12.31 -2.60 28.79
CA GLY A 279 11.60 -2.65 30.09
C GLY A 279 10.63 -3.82 30.23
N TRP A 280 10.15 -4.37 29.10
CA TRP A 280 9.19 -5.47 29.12
C TRP A 280 9.78 -6.78 29.61
N PRO A 281 9.05 -7.54 30.46
CA PRO A 281 9.47 -8.88 30.87
C PRO A 281 9.28 -9.90 29.72
N PRO A 282 9.88 -11.10 29.85
CA PRO A 282 9.84 -12.14 28.82
C PRO A 282 8.45 -12.52 28.33
N GLU A 283 7.45 -12.51 29.19
CA GLU A 283 6.08 -12.85 28.89
C GLU A 283 5.47 -11.88 27.87
N LEU A 284 5.73 -10.58 28.00
CA LEU A 284 5.21 -9.55 27.08
C LEU A 284 5.91 -9.60 25.72
N TRP A 285 7.26 -9.61 25.68
CA TRP A 285 7.93 -9.58 24.37
C TRP A 285 7.79 -10.92 23.62
N ALA A 286 7.74 -12.08 24.30
CA ALA A 286 7.43 -13.35 23.65
C ALA A 286 5.96 -13.41 23.19
N GLY A 287 5.04 -12.95 24.04
CA GLY A 287 3.61 -12.91 23.75
C GLY A 287 3.30 -12.01 22.54
N VAL A 288 3.90 -10.83 22.45
CA VAL A 288 3.66 -9.92 21.34
C VAL A 288 4.21 -10.45 20.00
N MET A 289 5.34 -11.14 20.00
CA MET A 289 5.85 -11.81 18.81
C MET A 289 4.89 -12.90 18.32
N MET A 290 4.34 -13.68 19.24
CA MET A 290 3.36 -14.73 18.93
C MET A 290 2.05 -14.13 18.39
N LEU A 291 1.49 -13.11 19.06
CA LEU A 291 0.28 -12.41 18.62
C LEU A 291 0.46 -11.78 17.25
N SER A 292 1.61 -11.17 16.99
CA SER A 292 1.95 -10.60 15.68
C SER A 292 2.03 -11.66 14.59
N ALA A 293 2.61 -12.83 14.89
CA ALA A 293 2.64 -13.96 13.96
C ALA A 293 1.23 -14.51 13.67
N LEU A 294 0.37 -14.63 14.68
CA LEU A 294 -1.03 -15.05 14.51
C LEU A 294 -1.83 -14.03 13.67
N THR A 295 -1.63 -12.73 13.92
CA THR A 295 -2.24 -11.65 13.12
C THR A 295 -1.81 -11.77 11.67
N ALA A 296 -0.54 -12.00 11.40
CA ALA A 296 -0.01 -12.19 10.05
C ALA A 296 -0.58 -13.44 9.37
N ALA A 297 -0.76 -14.56 10.09
CA ALA A 297 -1.43 -15.75 9.59
C ALA A 297 -2.89 -15.49 9.22
N GLY A 298 -3.61 -14.73 10.04
CA GLY A 298 -4.97 -14.27 9.77
C GLY A 298 -5.06 -13.45 8.47
N LEU A 299 -4.10 -12.55 8.22
CA LEU A 299 -4.02 -11.79 6.98
C LEU A 299 -3.85 -12.68 5.74
N VAL A 300 -3.04 -13.74 5.83
CA VAL A 300 -2.92 -14.71 4.71
C VAL A 300 -4.26 -15.37 4.42
N GLN A 301 -5.00 -15.80 5.45
CA GLN A 301 -6.30 -16.44 5.27
C GLN A 301 -7.32 -15.50 4.63
N THR A 302 -7.47 -14.28 5.12
CA THR A 302 -8.40 -13.29 4.54
C THR A 302 -8.10 -12.99 3.08
N MET A 303 -6.81 -12.88 2.72
CA MET A 303 -6.39 -12.64 1.35
C MET A 303 -6.61 -13.87 0.43
N THR A 304 -6.58 -15.10 0.94
CA THR A 304 -6.85 -16.31 0.15
C THR A 304 -8.35 -16.53 -0.10
N THR A 305 -9.18 -16.37 0.92
CA THR A 305 -10.65 -16.49 0.80
C THR A 305 -11.23 -15.45 -0.16
N THR A 306 -10.73 -14.22 -0.13
CA THR A 306 -11.15 -13.15 -1.07
C THR A 306 -10.80 -13.50 -2.52
N ALA A 307 -9.63 -14.11 -2.76
CA ALA A 307 -9.22 -14.53 -4.10
C ALA A 307 -10.10 -15.68 -4.63
N GLN A 308 -10.41 -16.66 -3.79
CA GLN A 308 -11.30 -17.79 -4.15
C GLN A 308 -12.73 -17.32 -4.42
N GLY A 309 -13.28 -16.41 -3.61
CA GLY A 309 -14.61 -15.84 -3.81
C GLY A 309 -14.73 -15.09 -5.15
N ARG A 310 -13.71 -14.34 -5.55
CA ARG A 310 -13.67 -13.66 -6.85
C ARG A 310 -13.59 -14.65 -8.02
N ALA A 311 -12.82 -15.72 -7.89
CA ALA A 311 -12.70 -16.76 -8.93
C ALA A 311 -14.02 -17.52 -9.13
N SER A 312 -14.73 -17.85 -8.06
CA SER A 312 -16.03 -18.54 -8.13
C SER A 312 -17.13 -17.63 -8.73
N SER A 313 -17.15 -16.33 -8.37
CA SER A 313 -18.09 -15.37 -8.96
C SER A 313 -17.83 -15.14 -10.46
N ALA A 314 -16.58 -15.12 -10.89
CA ALA A 314 -16.22 -15.00 -12.30
C ALA A 314 -16.62 -16.26 -13.10
N ALA A 315 -16.46 -17.45 -12.52
CA ALA A 315 -16.85 -18.70 -13.14
C ALA A 315 -18.38 -18.82 -13.28
N SER A 316 -19.15 -18.43 -12.26
CA SER A 316 -20.62 -18.45 -12.31
C SER A 316 -21.19 -17.39 -13.28
N GLY A 317 -20.55 -16.23 -13.40
CA GLY A 317 -20.92 -15.19 -14.39
C GLY A 317 -20.69 -15.64 -15.83
N SER A 318 -19.60 -16.41 -16.10
CA SER A 318 -19.30 -16.96 -17.41
C SER A 318 -20.29 -18.04 -17.83
N THR A 319 -20.74 -18.87 -16.88
CA THR A 319 -21.72 -19.94 -17.13
C THR A 319 -23.12 -19.36 -17.42
N ALA A 320 -23.48 -18.24 -16.78
CA ALA A 320 -24.76 -17.57 -17.03
C ALA A 320 -24.82 -16.89 -18.41
N LEU A 321 -23.70 -16.46 -18.96
CA LEU A 321 -23.62 -15.87 -20.31
C LEU A 321 -23.59 -16.93 -21.43
N SER A 322 -23.15 -18.16 -21.15
CA SER A 322 -23.16 -19.26 -22.13
C SER A 322 -24.45 -20.06 -22.17
N GLY A 323 -25.36 -19.80 -21.22
CA GLY A 323 -26.67 -20.48 -21.11
C GLY A 323 -27.85 -19.72 -21.72
N ALA A 324 -27.64 -18.68 -22.55
CA ALA A 324 -28.75 -18.10 -23.32
C ALA A 324 -29.22 -19.12 -24.37
N PRO A 325 -30.50 -19.52 -24.38
CA PRO A 325 -31.00 -20.49 -25.37
C PRO A 325 -30.95 -19.83 -26.75
N ASP A 326 -30.33 -20.56 -27.69
CA ASP A 326 -30.51 -20.34 -29.14
C ASP A 326 -32.00 -20.47 -29.46
N SER A 327 -32.74 -19.40 -29.37
CA SER A 327 -34.13 -19.30 -29.77
C SER A 327 -34.21 -18.77 -31.18
N ALA A 328 -34.79 -19.64 -32.04
CA ALA A 328 -35.23 -19.36 -33.38
C ALA A 328 -34.33 -19.81 -34.54
N ALA A 329 -34.23 -21.12 -34.75
CA ALA A 329 -34.14 -21.66 -36.09
C ALA A 329 -35.51 -21.43 -36.80
N ALA A 330 -35.61 -20.37 -37.59
CA ALA A 330 -36.71 -20.20 -38.54
C ALA A 330 -36.45 -21.15 -39.71
N THR A 331 -37.36 -22.13 -39.91
CA THR A 331 -37.47 -23.02 -41.06
C THR A 331 -37.75 -22.19 -42.33
N PRO A 332 -37.02 -22.34 -43.43
CA PRO A 332 -37.43 -21.77 -44.71
C PRO A 332 -38.37 -22.72 -45.42
N GLU A 333 -39.59 -22.24 -45.77
CA GLU A 333 -40.54 -22.89 -46.71
C GLU A 333 -39.94 -23.09 -48.10
N PRO A 334 -40.33 -24.17 -48.83
CA PRO A 334 -39.82 -24.47 -50.17
C PRO A 334 -40.60 -23.67 -51.24
N ARG A 335 -39.94 -22.77 -51.96
CA ARG A 335 -40.47 -22.16 -53.18
C ARG A 335 -40.17 -23.03 -54.40
N SER A 336 -41.25 -23.33 -55.13
CA SER A 336 -41.41 -24.11 -56.34
C SER A 336 -40.51 -23.67 -57.52
N ARG A 337 -40.03 -24.70 -58.24
CA ARG A 337 -39.39 -24.61 -59.56
C ARG A 337 -40.31 -24.02 -60.63
N THR A 338 -39.77 -23.15 -61.45
CA THR A 338 -40.13 -23.07 -62.88
C THR A 338 -38.88 -22.87 -63.72
N ALA A 339 -38.92 -23.53 -64.89
CA ALA A 339 -37.83 -23.91 -65.75
C ALA A 339 -37.45 -22.86 -66.81
N GLN A 340 -36.18 -22.82 -67.15
CA GLN A 340 -35.52 -22.82 -68.47
C GLN A 340 -35.81 -21.67 -69.50
N PRO A 341 -34.97 -21.46 -70.60
CA PRO A 341 -33.65 -21.95 -70.96
C PRO A 341 -32.72 -20.91 -71.69
N GLY A 342 -31.48 -21.31 -72.01
CA GLY A 342 -30.78 -20.84 -73.19
C GLY A 342 -29.36 -20.24 -73.00
N GLY A 343 -28.34 -20.99 -73.44
CA GLY A 343 -26.91 -20.71 -73.48
C GLY A 343 -26.47 -19.67 -74.52
N PRO A 344 -25.27 -19.65 -75.12
CA PRO A 344 -24.13 -20.53 -74.94
C PRO A 344 -22.70 -19.78 -74.83
N VAL A 345 -21.71 -20.49 -74.34
CA VAL A 345 -20.29 -20.68 -74.73
C VAL A 345 -19.49 -19.54 -75.38
N ARG A 346 -18.35 -19.29 -74.82
CA ARG A 346 -16.95 -19.15 -75.32
C ARG A 346 -16.13 -18.39 -74.27
N GLY A 347 -14.95 -18.75 -73.86
CA GLY A 347 -13.83 -19.44 -74.45
C GLY A 347 -12.56 -18.68 -74.16
N SER A 348 -11.53 -19.41 -73.72
CA SER A 348 -10.09 -19.16 -73.85
C SER A 348 -9.40 -18.16 -72.88
N THR A 349 -8.57 -18.68 -72.08
CA THR A 349 -7.13 -19.00 -72.21
C THR A 349 -6.16 -17.86 -71.86
N THR A 350 -5.22 -18.22 -71.01
CA THR A 350 -3.76 -17.96 -70.95
C THR A 350 -3.29 -16.92 -69.95
N ALA A 351 -2.54 -17.38 -69.01
CA ALA A 351 -1.10 -17.43 -68.81
C ALA A 351 -0.53 -16.39 -67.84
N ARG A 352 0.15 -16.95 -66.87
CA ARG A 352 1.22 -16.35 -66.04
C ARG A 352 2.39 -15.83 -66.91
N PRO A 353 3.26 -14.95 -66.47
CA PRO A 353 4.38 -15.39 -65.64
C PRO A 353 4.85 -14.43 -64.53
N GLU A 354 5.62 -15.01 -63.63
CA GLU A 354 6.47 -14.47 -62.59
C GLU A 354 7.82 -13.94 -63.14
N PRO A 355 8.75 -13.51 -62.14
CA PRO A 355 9.28 -12.19 -61.95
C PRO A 355 10.71 -12.07 -62.57
N PRO A 356 11.50 -11.04 -62.32
CA PRO A 356 12.39 -10.86 -61.18
C PRO A 356 12.79 -9.42 -60.83
N GLY A 357 13.39 -9.26 -59.64
CA GLY A 357 14.18 -8.09 -59.28
C GLY A 357 14.18 -7.92 -57.75
#